data_b04c96b50dde36a20b3f1e47c3730d29
#
_entry.id   b04c96b50dde36a20b3f1e47c3730d29
#
_cell.length_a   1.000
_cell.length_b   1.000
_cell.length_c   1.000
_cell.angle_alpha   90.00
_cell.angle_beta   90.00
_cell.angle_gamma   90.00
#
_symmetry.space_group_name_H-M   'P 1'
#
loop_
_entity.id
_entity.type
_entity.pdbx_description
1 polymer ?
#
loop_
_entity_poly.entity_id
_entity_poly.type
_entity_poly.pdbx_seq_one_letter_code
_entity_poly.pdbx_strand_id
1 'polypeptide(L)'
;KTYHLGFGKSVTRSNLAKANEKRDCKIFEEFAYHLIGLARKKRENDNFEIKGKVYAFDSSTIDPCLSVFWWAKFRKTKAGIKLHTLYDISTQIPAFIHITAAIVNDINAMDYIPYESGAYYIFD
;
A
#
# COMPACT_ATOMS: atom_id res chain seq x y z
N LYS A 1 -5.45 -13.96 24.50
CA LYS A 1 -6.45 -13.17 23.74
C LYS A 1 -6.52 -13.52 22.24
N THR A 2 -5.78 -14.55 21.81
CA THR A 2 -5.81 -15.10 20.45
C THR A 2 -7.13 -15.80 20.12
N TYR A 3 -7.85 -16.25 21.13
CA TYR A 3 -9.18 -16.89 21.00
C TYR A 3 -10.20 -15.96 20.28
N HIS A 4 -10.22 -14.68 20.61
CA HIS A 4 -11.11 -13.70 19.96
C HIS A 4 -10.77 -13.41 18.49
N LEU A 5 -9.59 -13.84 18.04
CA LEU A 5 -9.12 -13.73 16.66
C LEU A 5 -9.35 -15.03 15.86
N GLY A 6 -10.10 -15.98 16.40
CA GLY A 6 -10.39 -17.27 15.77
C GLY A 6 -9.23 -18.28 15.83
N PHE A 7 -8.18 -18.02 16.60
CA PHE A 7 -7.10 -18.99 16.80
C PHE A 7 -7.44 -19.92 17.96
N GLY A 8 -7.76 -21.18 17.65
CA GLY A 8 -8.09 -22.19 18.66
C GLY A 8 -6.94 -22.61 19.57
N LYS A 9 -5.70 -22.25 19.22
CA LYS A 9 -4.47 -22.51 20.01
C LYS A 9 -3.58 -21.29 20.02
N SER A 10 -2.69 -21.21 21.01
CA SER A 10 -1.69 -20.14 21.04
C SER A 10 -0.73 -20.28 19.85
N VAL A 11 -0.53 -19.19 19.12
CA VAL A 11 0.40 -19.11 17.99
C VAL A 11 1.70 -18.51 18.49
N THR A 12 2.81 -19.20 18.28
CA THR A 12 4.13 -18.66 18.62
C THR A 12 4.55 -17.60 17.60
N ARG A 13 5.36 -16.63 18.03
CA ARG A 13 5.89 -15.57 17.16
C ARG A 13 6.64 -16.15 15.94
N SER A 14 7.42 -17.22 16.15
CA SER A 14 8.17 -17.88 15.08
C SER A 14 7.26 -18.57 14.06
N ASN A 15 6.18 -19.21 14.50
CA ASN A 15 5.23 -19.84 13.59
C ASN A 15 4.47 -18.80 12.75
N LEU A 16 4.11 -17.66 13.35
CA LEU A 16 3.48 -16.55 12.63
C LEU A 16 4.43 -15.96 11.57
N ALA A 17 5.70 -15.76 11.94
CA ALA A 17 6.72 -15.25 11.00
C ALA A 17 6.92 -16.20 9.81
N LYS A 18 7.09 -17.51 10.06
CA LYS A 18 7.22 -18.53 9.01
C LYS A 18 5.96 -18.62 8.13
N ALA A 19 4.78 -18.47 8.71
CA ALA A 19 3.54 -18.47 7.94
C ALA A 19 3.45 -17.24 7.01
N ASN A 20 3.85 -16.07 7.48
CA ASN A 20 3.87 -14.85 6.64
C ASN A 20 4.92 -14.91 5.55
N GLU A 21 6.10 -15.48 5.81
CA GLU A 21 7.15 -15.67 4.82
C GLU A 21 6.71 -16.52 3.63
N LYS A 22 5.85 -17.52 3.88
CA LYS A 22 5.34 -18.45 2.85
C LYS A 22 4.11 -17.96 2.12
N ARG A 23 3.44 -16.94 2.61
CA ARG A 23 2.21 -16.41 2.01
C ARG A 23 2.55 -15.45 0.87
N ASP A 24 1.75 -15.54 -0.21
CA ASP A 24 1.82 -14.57 -1.29
C ASP A 24 1.38 -13.18 -0.76
N CYS A 25 2.15 -12.15 -1.10
CA CYS A 25 1.84 -10.76 -0.75
C CYS A 25 0.50 -10.29 -1.33
N LYS A 26 0.03 -10.88 -2.41
CA LYS A 26 -1.28 -10.60 -3.01
C LYS A 26 -2.45 -10.75 -2.04
N ILE A 27 -2.35 -11.65 -1.07
CA ILE A 27 -3.38 -11.82 -0.03
C ILE A 27 -3.58 -10.50 0.74
N PHE A 28 -2.48 -9.82 1.07
CA PHE A 28 -2.53 -8.56 1.80
C PHE A 28 -2.95 -7.39 0.90
N GLU A 29 -2.50 -7.40 -0.35
CA GLU A 29 -2.89 -6.42 -1.36
C GLU A 29 -4.39 -6.48 -1.64
N GLU A 30 -4.93 -7.66 -1.94
CA GLU A 30 -6.36 -7.87 -2.17
C GLU A 30 -7.21 -7.49 -0.95
N PHE A 31 -6.73 -7.82 0.26
CA PHE A 31 -7.40 -7.43 1.49
C PHE A 31 -7.38 -5.91 1.70
N ALA A 32 -6.28 -5.24 1.39
CA ALA A 32 -6.20 -3.78 1.44
C ALA A 32 -7.20 -3.13 0.47
N TYR A 33 -7.26 -3.59 -0.77
CA TYR A 33 -8.25 -3.09 -1.74
C TYR A 33 -9.70 -3.39 -1.33
N HIS A 34 -9.95 -4.54 -0.71
CA HIS A 34 -11.27 -4.84 -0.14
C HIS A 34 -11.66 -3.83 0.95
N LEU A 35 -10.75 -3.53 1.89
CA LEU A 35 -10.99 -2.54 2.94
C LEU A 35 -11.17 -1.13 2.39
N ILE A 36 -10.40 -0.73 1.39
CA ILE A 36 -10.55 0.54 0.66
C ILE A 36 -11.97 0.62 0.07
N GLY A 37 -12.44 -0.44 -0.58
CA GLY A 37 -13.79 -0.50 -1.14
C GLY A 37 -14.89 -0.37 -0.09
N LEU A 38 -14.73 -0.99 1.08
CA LEU A 38 -15.66 -0.86 2.20
C LEU A 38 -15.65 0.57 2.79
N ALA A 39 -14.47 1.14 2.98
CA ALA A 39 -14.31 2.48 3.52
C ALA A 39 -14.95 3.53 2.61
N ARG A 40 -14.72 3.44 1.29
CA ARG A 40 -15.33 4.34 0.30
C ARG A 40 -16.86 4.31 0.29
N LYS A 41 -17.46 3.12 0.49
CA LYS A 41 -18.92 2.99 0.58
C LYS A 41 -19.52 3.65 1.81
N LYS A 42 -18.74 3.77 2.90
CA LYS A 42 -19.21 4.34 4.18
C LYS A 42 -18.97 5.84 4.29
N ARG A 43 -18.07 6.38 3.48
CA ARG A 43 -17.70 7.79 3.57
C ARG A 43 -18.52 8.60 2.57
N GLU A 44 -19.29 9.54 3.08
CA GLU A 44 -19.90 10.60 2.27
C GLU A 44 -18.80 11.56 1.82
N ASN A 45 -18.92 12.06 0.59
CA ASN A 45 -17.95 13.02 0.06
C ASN A 45 -18.02 14.30 0.90
N ASP A 46 -16.91 14.66 1.53
CA ASP A 46 -16.74 16.00 2.05
C ASP A 46 -16.84 16.98 0.87
N ASN A 47 -17.52 18.11 1.08
CA ASN A 47 -17.67 19.18 0.09
C ASN A 47 -16.30 19.83 -0.16
N PHE A 48 -15.52 19.23 -1.04
CA PHE A 48 -14.32 19.84 -1.56
C PHE A 48 -14.74 20.82 -2.66
N GLU A 49 -14.30 22.09 -2.58
CA GLU A 49 -14.78 23.16 -3.48
C GLU A 49 -14.41 22.96 -4.97
N ILE A 50 -13.45 22.06 -5.26
CA ILE A 50 -13.04 21.73 -6.63
C ILE A 50 -14.02 20.72 -7.21
N LYS A 51 -14.67 21.11 -8.33
CA LYS A 51 -15.51 20.18 -9.09
C LYS A 51 -14.62 19.11 -9.75
N GLY A 52 -14.70 17.89 -9.25
CA GLY A 52 -13.92 16.75 -9.72
C GLY A 52 -13.16 16.07 -8.62
N LYS A 53 -12.62 14.88 -8.91
CA LYS A 53 -11.78 14.14 -7.99
C LYS A 53 -10.38 14.74 -7.98
N VAL A 54 -9.78 14.84 -6.81
CA VAL A 54 -8.41 15.31 -6.62
C VAL A 54 -7.60 14.22 -5.94
N TYR A 55 -6.54 13.81 -6.59
CA TYR A 55 -5.62 12.78 -6.10
C TYR A 55 -4.25 13.37 -5.83
N ALA A 56 -3.62 12.96 -4.73
CA ALA A 56 -2.22 13.21 -4.46
C ALA A 56 -1.45 11.91 -4.57
N PHE A 57 -0.33 11.93 -5.28
CA PHE A 57 0.57 10.80 -5.41
C PHE A 57 1.88 11.09 -4.68
N ASP A 58 2.26 10.19 -3.81
CA ASP A 58 3.51 10.25 -3.06
C ASP A 58 4.08 8.86 -2.82
N SER A 59 5.35 8.78 -2.48
CA SER A 59 6.00 7.53 -2.15
C SER A 59 6.73 7.58 -0.81
N SER A 60 6.59 6.50 -0.05
CA SER A 60 7.31 6.29 1.21
C SER A 60 8.33 5.17 1.07
N THR A 61 9.57 5.43 1.47
CA THR A 61 10.63 4.42 1.50
C THR A 61 10.62 3.69 2.84
N ILE A 62 10.62 2.36 2.78
CA ILE A 62 10.68 1.47 3.94
C ILE A 62 11.99 0.70 3.87
N ASP A 63 12.76 0.69 4.95
CA ASP A 63 14.03 -0.03 5.07
C ASP A 63 13.82 -1.43 5.67
N PRO A 64 13.55 -2.46 4.88
CA PRO A 64 13.44 -3.83 5.35
C PRO A 64 14.81 -4.49 5.57
N CYS A 65 14.83 -5.59 6.31
CA CYS A 65 16.03 -6.37 6.50
C CYS A 65 16.52 -7.01 5.19
N LEU A 66 17.75 -6.73 4.77
CA LEU A 66 18.33 -7.21 3.51
C LEU A 66 18.35 -8.73 3.39
N SER A 67 18.51 -9.45 4.49
CA SER A 67 18.54 -10.92 4.48
C SER A 67 17.19 -11.55 4.08
N VAL A 68 16.10 -10.84 4.29
CA VAL A 68 14.74 -11.28 3.93
C VAL A 68 14.32 -10.72 2.56
N PHE A 69 14.76 -9.51 2.24
CA PHE A 69 14.37 -8.77 1.03
C PHE A 69 15.56 -8.60 0.07
N TRP A 70 16.24 -9.67 -0.24
CA TRP A 70 17.42 -9.69 -1.11
C TRP A 70 17.18 -9.10 -2.52
N TRP A 71 15.96 -9.18 -3.01
CA TRP A 71 15.55 -8.64 -4.31
C TRP A 71 15.37 -7.11 -4.29
N ALA A 72 15.10 -6.53 -3.12
CA ALA A 72 14.85 -5.11 -2.93
C ALA A 72 16.15 -4.34 -2.59
N LYS A 73 17.26 -4.65 -3.26
CA LYS A 73 18.56 -3.99 -3.03
C LYS A 73 18.44 -2.48 -3.28
N PHE A 74 18.77 -1.69 -2.27
CA PHE A 74 18.79 -0.23 -2.36
C PHE A 74 20.22 0.33 -2.30
N ARG A 75 21.07 -0.25 -1.44
CA ARG A 75 22.51 0.05 -1.32
C ARG A 75 23.26 -1.25 -1.07
N LYS A 76 24.61 -1.22 -1.11
CA LYS A 76 25.43 -2.44 -0.90
C LYS A 76 25.09 -3.22 0.39
N THR A 77 24.58 -2.54 1.42
CA THR A 77 24.31 -3.12 2.75
C THR A 77 22.85 -2.94 3.20
N LYS A 78 21.97 -2.38 2.37
CA LYS A 78 20.57 -2.12 2.74
C LYS A 78 19.62 -2.58 1.67
N ALA A 79 18.50 -3.15 2.10
CA ALA A 79 17.31 -3.30 1.27
C ALA A 79 16.43 -2.07 1.45
N GLY A 80 15.66 -1.73 0.44
CA GLY A 80 14.66 -0.68 0.49
C GLY A 80 13.51 -1.03 -0.43
N ILE A 81 12.31 -0.90 0.06
CA ILE A 81 11.10 -0.94 -0.76
C ILE A 81 10.45 0.44 -0.73
N LYS A 82 9.81 0.79 -1.83
CA LYS A 82 9.08 2.02 -1.97
C LYS A 82 7.60 1.70 -2.10
N LEU A 83 6.80 2.31 -1.25
CA LEU A 83 5.34 2.24 -1.29
C LEU A 83 4.83 3.49 -1.99
N HIS A 84 4.39 3.35 -3.22
CA HIS A 84 3.74 4.41 -3.98
C HIS A 84 2.25 4.41 -3.67
N THR A 85 1.72 5.56 -3.30
CA THR A 85 0.31 5.69 -2.90
C THR A 85 -0.35 6.82 -3.67
N LEU A 86 -1.46 6.52 -4.35
CA LEU A 86 -2.37 7.53 -4.86
C LEU A 86 -3.48 7.73 -3.83
N TYR A 87 -3.57 8.92 -3.28
CA TYR A 87 -4.49 9.28 -2.20
C TYR A 87 -5.60 10.17 -2.73
N ASP A 88 -6.84 9.75 -2.52
CA ASP A 88 -8.01 10.57 -2.82
C ASP A 88 -8.19 11.60 -1.70
N ILE A 89 -7.99 12.88 -2.01
CA ILE A 89 -8.02 13.97 -1.03
C ILE A 89 -9.44 14.16 -0.49
N SER A 90 -10.45 13.99 -1.33
CA SER A 90 -11.86 14.22 -0.95
C SER A 90 -12.35 13.17 0.04
N THR A 91 -12.03 11.90 -0.19
CA THR A 91 -12.44 10.80 0.69
C THR A 91 -11.44 10.49 1.79
N GLN A 92 -10.20 11.01 1.67
CA GLN A 92 -9.06 10.70 2.54
C GLN A 92 -8.76 9.20 2.62
N ILE A 93 -8.93 8.50 1.51
CA ILE A 93 -8.72 7.06 1.40
C ILE A 93 -7.75 6.80 0.24
N PRO A 94 -6.78 5.87 0.37
CA PRO A 94 -5.96 5.46 -0.75
C PRO A 94 -6.81 4.94 -1.91
N ALA A 95 -6.48 5.38 -3.12
CA ALA A 95 -7.14 4.94 -4.36
C ALA A 95 -6.34 3.83 -5.05
N PHE A 96 -5.01 3.89 -4.93
CA PHE A 96 -4.08 2.96 -5.53
C PHE A 96 -2.84 2.82 -4.67
N ILE A 97 -2.29 1.61 -4.60
CA ILE A 97 -1.07 1.27 -3.88
C ILE A 97 -0.21 0.41 -4.79
N HIS A 98 1.08 0.77 -4.92
CA HIS A 98 2.05 0.01 -5.70
C HIS A 98 3.37 -0.11 -4.94
N ILE A 99 3.96 -1.29 -4.92
CA ILE A 99 5.20 -1.56 -4.20
C ILE A 99 6.31 -1.88 -5.19
N THR A 100 7.43 -1.18 -5.05
CA THR A 100 8.62 -1.40 -5.86
C THR A 100 9.89 -1.51 -5.02
N ALA A 101 11.00 -1.91 -5.63
CA ALA A 101 12.31 -1.69 -5.01
C ALA A 101 12.58 -0.18 -4.91
N ALA A 102 13.26 0.27 -3.84
CA ALA A 102 13.49 1.70 -3.57
C ALA A 102 14.35 2.41 -4.64
N ILE A 103 15.03 1.65 -5.50
CA ILE A 103 15.79 2.20 -6.64
C ILE A 103 14.88 2.65 -7.81
N VAL A 104 13.61 2.22 -7.81
CA VAL A 104 12.66 2.60 -8.86
C VAL A 104 12.24 4.04 -8.66
N ASN A 105 12.33 4.82 -9.73
CA ASN A 105 11.88 6.22 -9.72
C ASN A 105 10.35 6.28 -9.71
N ASP A 106 9.80 7.28 -9.01
CA ASP A 106 8.35 7.47 -8.87
C ASP A 106 7.66 7.66 -10.22
N ILE A 107 8.34 8.30 -11.17
CA ILE A 107 7.87 8.45 -12.54
C ILE A 107 7.50 7.11 -13.21
N ASN A 108 8.27 6.05 -12.94
CA ASN A 108 7.99 4.73 -13.49
C ASN A 108 6.77 4.06 -12.82
N ALA A 109 6.45 4.45 -11.59
CA ALA A 109 5.26 3.96 -10.88
C ALA A 109 3.98 4.69 -11.37
N MET A 110 4.11 5.87 -11.92
CA MET A 110 2.99 6.63 -12.50
C MET A 110 2.34 5.91 -13.67
N ASP A 111 3.09 5.12 -14.45
CA ASP A 111 2.56 4.34 -15.58
C ASP A 111 1.54 3.29 -15.15
N TYR A 112 1.53 2.90 -13.88
CA TYR A 112 0.60 1.92 -13.31
C TYR A 112 -0.65 2.55 -12.69
N ILE A 113 -0.72 3.88 -12.61
CA ILE A 113 -1.87 4.58 -12.03
C ILE A 113 -3.09 4.42 -12.96
N PRO A 114 -4.24 3.98 -12.44
CA PRO A 114 -5.47 3.93 -13.20
C PRO A 114 -6.07 5.35 -13.32
N TYR A 115 -5.57 6.13 -14.26
CA TYR A 115 -6.02 7.51 -14.47
C TYR A 115 -7.51 7.59 -14.83
N GLU A 116 -8.22 8.49 -14.15
CA GLU A 116 -9.63 8.77 -14.40
C GLU A 116 -9.77 10.07 -15.19
N SER A 117 -10.61 10.08 -16.21
CA SER A 117 -10.90 11.29 -16.99
C SER A 117 -11.60 12.35 -16.13
N GLY A 118 -11.15 13.60 -16.22
CA GLY A 118 -11.70 14.72 -15.46
C GLY A 118 -11.25 14.77 -13.99
N ALA A 119 -10.30 13.95 -13.58
CA ALA A 119 -9.67 14.04 -12.26
C ALA A 119 -8.38 14.89 -12.32
N TYR A 120 -8.04 15.48 -11.19
CA TYR A 120 -6.80 16.24 -10.99
C TYR A 120 -5.79 15.37 -10.21
N TYR A 121 -4.53 15.42 -10.63
CA TYR A 121 -3.45 14.66 -10.04
C TYR A 121 -2.34 15.60 -9.59
N ILE A 122 -1.95 15.52 -8.33
CA ILE A 122 -0.89 16.31 -7.71
C ILE A 122 0.29 15.38 -7.45
N PHE A 123 1.46 15.77 -7.94
CA PHE A 123 2.74 15.08 -7.78
C PHE A 123 3.73 16.04 -7.12
N ASP A 124 4.66 15.49 -6.31
CA ASP A 124 5.80 16.23 -5.77
C ASP A 124 7.04 16.05 -6.66
#